data_d119ec02bf0570e3009a43fe360f9c41
#
_entry.id   d119ec02bf0570e3009a43fe360f9c41
#
_cell.length_a   1.000
_cell.length_b   1.000
_cell.length_c   1.000
_cell.angle_alpha   90.00
_cell.angle_beta   90.00
_cell.angle_gamma   90.00
#
_symmetry.space_group_name_H-M   'P 1'
#
loop_
_entity.id
_entity.type
_entity.pdbx_description
1 polymer ?
#
loop_
_entity_poly.entity_id
_entity_poly.type
_entity_poly.pdbx_seq_one_letter_code
_entity_poly.pdbx_strand_id
1 'polypeptide(L)'
;MRPRINRWTSARRDLIFGNDIRSSLVQPHFVVAGENVNHPIQSMPGINRQSVDVLLETIDSDMQKGLSAHMLFLVLGHDQKDTNASYAADSQSPLHQAVRLLKEKYGDEIVLMTDLCLCTGTDHGHCGIIVENRIDN
;
A
#
# COMPACT_ATOMS: atom_id res chain seq x y z
N MET A 1 -13.94 -24.04 -5.16
CA MET A 1 -13.45 -23.17 -6.25
C MET A 1 -11.98 -22.87 -6.01
N ARG A 2 -11.06 -23.15 -6.94
CA ARG A 2 -9.64 -22.80 -6.76
C ARG A 2 -9.40 -21.41 -7.36
N PRO A 3 -9.02 -20.39 -6.57
CA PRO A 3 -8.80 -19.04 -7.08
C PRO A 3 -7.63 -19.02 -8.09
N ARG A 4 -7.92 -18.74 -9.34
CA ARG A 4 -6.90 -18.69 -10.42
C ARG A 4 -5.96 -17.50 -10.26
N ILE A 5 -6.44 -16.41 -9.67
CA ILE A 5 -5.68 -15.17 -9.48
C ILE A 5 -4.34 -15.40 -8.76
N ASN A 6 -4.31 -16.33 -7.81
CA ASN A 6 -3.12 -16.67 -7.03
C ASN A 6 -2.07 -17.47 -7.84
N ARG A 7 -2.35 -17.81 -9.09
CA ARG A 7 -1.50 -18.60 -9.97
C ARG A 7 -1.11 -17.90 -11.26
N TRP A 8 -1.55 -16.67 -11.47
CA TRP A 8 -1.35 -15.97 -12.74
C TRP A 8 0.10 -15.60 -12.99
N THR A 9 0.83 -15.17 -11.95
CA THR A 9 2.23 -14.75 -12.10
C THR A 9 3.16 -15.63 -11.27
N SER A 10 4.45 -15.64 -11.61
CA SER A 10 5.47 -16.34 -10.82
C SER A 10 5.51 -15.79 -9.39
N ALA A 11 5.59 -14.47 -9.24
CA ALA A 11 5.64 -13.81 -7.93
C ALA A 11 4.45 -14.20 -7.02
N ARG A 12 3.22 -14.32 -7.57
CA ARG A 12 2.06 -14.78 -6.78
C ARG A 12 2.14 -16.26 -6.41
N ARG A 13 2.68 -17.10 -7.30
CA ARG A 13 2.87 -18.52 -6.97
C ARG A 13 3.92 -18.68 -5.90
N ASP A 14 5.02 -17.94 -5.99
CA ASP A 14 6.11 -17.99 -5.03
C ASP A 14 5.69 -17.48 -3.66
N LEU A 15 4.88 -16.40 -3.61
CA LEU A 15 4.28 -15.89 -2.37
C LEU A 15 3.44 -16.94 -1.63
N ILE A 16 2.66 -17.76 -2.35
CA ILE A 16 1.70 -18.67 -1.74
C ILE A 16 2.24 -20.09 -1.59
N PHE A 17 3.07 -20.54 -2.52
CA PHE A 17 3.52 -21.92 -2.62
C PHE A 17 5.07 -22.06 -2.64
N GLY A 18 5.79 -20.93 -2.55
CA GLY A 18 7.25 -20.93 -2.56
C GLY A 18 7.84 -21.60 -1.31
N ASN A 19 9.03 -22.19 -1.48
CA ASN A 19 9.76 -22.84 -0.39
C ASN A 19 10.76 -21.88 0.29
N ASP A 20 11.01 -20.71 -0.30
CA ASP A 20 11.86 -19.67 0.31
C ASP A 20 10.99 -18.79 1.21
N ILE A 21 11.36 -18.66 2.48
CA ILE A 21 10.65 -17.82 3.43
C ILE A 21 10.56 -16.37 2.97
N ARG A 22 11.56 -15.85 2.25
CA ARG A 22 11.58 -14.49 1.72
C ARG A 22 10.48 -14.24 0.70
N SER A 23 10.21 -15.20 -0.16
CA SER A 23 9.15 -15.09 -1.16
C SER A 23 7.74 -15.11 -0.53
N SER A 24 7.62 -15.57 0.71
CA SER A 24 6.36 -15.63 1.48
C SER A 24 6.14 -14.41 2.38
N LEU A 25 7.09 -13.48 2.45
CA LEU A 25 6.96 -12.25 3.23
C LEU A 25 6.24 -11.17 2.43
N VAL A 26 5.43 -10.36 3.13
CA VAL A 26 4.79 -9.16 2.59
C VAL A 26 5.32 -7.95 3.36
N GLN A 27 6.02 -7.05 2.66
CA GLN A 27 6.58 -5.86 3.28
C GLN A 27 5.56 -4.72 3.27
N PRO A 28 5.19 -4.15 4.44
CA PRO A 28 4.32 -2.98 4.51
C PRO A 28 5.09 -1.69 4.23
N HIS A 29 4.44 -0.76 3.51
CA HIS A 29 4.95 0.57 3.22
C HIS A 29 3.88 1.63 3.45
N PHE A 30 4.27 2.78 3.98
CA PHE A 30 3.38 3.90 4.29
C PHE A 30 3.68 5.06 3.33
N VAL A 31 2.75 5.32 2.42
CA VAL A 31 2.90 6.28 1.32
C VAL A 31 2.30 7.62 1.69
N VAL A 32 3.06 8.69 1.53
CA VAL A 32 2.63 10.08 1.78
C VAL A 32 2.82 10.94 0.54
N ALA A 33 2.14 12.08 0.51
CA ALA A 33 2.38 13.11 -0.47
C ALA A 33 3.73 13.82 -0.23
N GLY A 34 4.30 14.41 -1.27
CA GLY A 34 5.55 15.18 -1.24
C GLY A 34 6.65 14.57 -2.08
N GLU A 35 7.84 15.12 -1.95
CA GLU A 35 9.08 14.69 -2.62
C GLU A 35 10.18 14.55 -1.58
N ASN A 36 11.05 13.56 -1.71
CA ASN A 36 12.16 13.27 -0.80
C ASN A 36 11.74 13.08 0.67
N VAL A 37 10.49 12.68 0.93
CA VAL A 37 10.00 12.44 2.28
C VAL A 37 10.40 11.04 2.72
N ASN A 38 11.10 10.98 3.87
CA ASN A 38 11.50 9.71 4.52
C ASN A 38 11.46 9.87 6.04
N HIS A 39 10.29 9.87 6.62
CA HIS A 39 10.08 10.15 8.03
C HIS A 39 9.85 8.87 8.85
N PRO A 40 10.65 8.58 9.88
CA PRO A 40 10.48 7.39 10.69
C PRO A 40 9.15 7.39 11.46
N ILE A 41 8.55 6.22 11.58
CA ILE A 41 7.38 5.99 12.44
C ILE A 41 7.91 5.57 13.81
N GLN A 42 7.75 6.42 14.83
CA GLN A 42 8.32 6.19 16.16
C GLN A 42 7.88 4.87 16.81
N SER A 43 6.62 4.48 16.59
CA SER A 43 6.06 3.22 17.12
C SER A 43 6.44 1.98 16.32
N MET A 44 7.11 2.14 15.16
CA MET A 44 7.49 1.04 14.25
C MET A 44 8.95 1.20 13.83
N PRO A 45 9.91 0.79 14.67
CA PRO A 45 11.33 0.95 14.36
C PRO A 45 11.73 0.33 13.02
N GLY A 46 12.43 1.10 12.19
CA GLY A 46 12.86 0.68 10.84
C GLY A 46 11.82 0.89 9.74
N ILE A 47 10.59 1.34 10.08
CA ILE A 47 9.53 1.65 9.11
C ILE A 47 9.35 3.16 9.02
N ASN A 48 9.27 3.67 7.79
CA ASN A 48 9.15 5.09 7.50
C ASN A 48 7.87 5.40 6.71
N ARG A 49 7.40 6.65 6.84
CA ARG A 49 6.47 7.25 5.88
C ARG A 49 7.29 7.81 4.74
N GLN A 50 6.97 7.42 3.51
CA GLN A 50 7.79 7.73 2.35
C GLN A 50 6.95 8.35 1.24
N SER A 51 7.51 9.37 0.57
CA SER A 51 6.97 9.85 -0.70
C SER A 51 7.20 8.80 -1.81
N VAL A 52 6.52 8.96 -2.92
CA VAL A 52 6.53 7.97 -4.01
C VAL A 52 7.93 7.72 -4.57
N ASP A 53 8.74 8.78 -4.75
CA ASP A 53 10.13 8.70 -5.20
C ASP A 53 11.00 7.84 -4.26
N VAL A 54 10.98 8.12 -2.98
CA VAL A 54 11.74 7.36 -1.95
C VAL A 54 11.21 5.92 -1.81
N LEU A 55 9.90 5.74 -1.91
CA LEU A 55 9.27 4.41 -1.88
C LEU A 55 9.78 3.53 -3.03
N LEU A 56 9.89 4.09 -4.25
CA LEU A 56 10.39 3.33 -5.40
C LEU A 56 11.82 2.82 -5.16
N GLU A 57 12.70 3.65 -4.61
CA GLU A 57 14.07 3.24 -4.26
C GLU A 57 14.09 2.16 -3.17
N THR A 58 13.21 2.27 -2.17
CA THR A 58 13.09 1.28 -1.11
C THR A 58 12.65 -0.07 -1.68
N ILE A 59 11.61 -0.08 -2.51
CA ILE A 59 11.10 -1.30 -3.15
C ILE A 59 12.14 -1.89 -4.11
N ASP A 60 12.91 -1.08 -4.84
CA ASP A 60 14.03 -1.55 -5.65
C ASP A 60 15.04 -2.36 -4.82
N SER A 61 15.41 -1.83 -3.66
CA SER A 61 16.31 -2.53 -2.73
C SER A 61 15.68 -3.83 -2.19
N ASP A 62 14.40 -3.84 -1.91
CA ASP A 62 13.71 -5.02 -1.40
C ASP A 62 13.56 -6.10 -2.47
N MET A 63 13.25 -5.74 -3.71
CA MET A 63 13.22 -6.65 -4.86
C MET A 63 14.58 -7.31 -5.10
N GLN A 64 15.67 -6.56 -4.98
CA GLN A 64 17.04 -7.10 -5.10
C GLN A 64 17.37 -8.12 -4.00
N LYS A 65 16.73 -8.01 -2.82
CA LYS A 65 16.86 -8.95 -1.71
C LYS A 65 15.92 -10.17 -1.82
N GLY A 66 15.07 -10.20 -2.86
CA GLY A 66 14.12 -11.28 -3.10
C GLY A 66 12.76 -11.10 -2.43
N LEU A 67 12.44 -9.89 -1.95
CA LEU A 67 11.12 -9.53 -1.45
C LEU A 67 10.27 -9.02 -2.62
N SER A 68 9.31 -9.79 -3.09
CA SER A 68 8.50 -9.45 -4.26
C SER A 68 7.06 -9.06 -3.93
N ALA A 69 6.64 -9.17 -2.67
CA ALA A 69 5.29 -8.84 -2.25
C ALA A 69 5.28 -7.65 -1.28
N HIS A 70 4.50 -6.61 -1.63
CA HIS A 70 4.46 -5.34 -0.92
C HIS A 70 3.01 -4.92 -0.67
N MET A 71 2.74 -4.41 0.53
CA MET A 71 1.45 -3.86 0.92
C MET A 71 1.58 -2.35 1.14
N LEU A 72 0.81 -1.57 0.42
CA LEU A 72 0.88 -0.11 0.44
C LEU A 72 -0.28 0.46 1.23
N PHE A 73 0.03 1.31 2.20
CA PHE A 73 -0.91 2.06 3.01
C PHE A 73 -0.80 3.55 2.69
N LEU A 74 -1.90 4.18 2.30
CA LEU A 74 -1.96 5.64 2.14
C LEU A 74 -2.01 6.31 3.51
N VAL A 75 -1.15 7.30 3.73
CA VAL A 75 -1.19 8.14 4.93
C VAL A 75 -1.54 9.56 4.51
N LEU A 76 -2.66 10.06 5.02
CA LEU A 76 -3.18 11.39 4.72
C LEU A 76 -2.93 12.37 5.87
N GLY A 77 -2.65 13.63 5.52
CA GLY A 77 -2.70 14.74 6.45
C GLY A 77 -4.14 15.02 6.91
N HIS A 78 -4.27 15.78 7.99
CA HIS A 78 -5.60 16.08 8.55
C HIS A 78 -6.47 16.92 7.59
N ASP A 79 -5.83 17.76 6.78
CA ASP A 79 -6.41 18.62 5.77
C ASP A 79 -6.93 17.87 4.53
N GLN A 80 -6.53 16.61 4.36
CA GLN A 80 -6.93 15.74 3.23
C GLN A 80 -8.05 14.77 3.61
N LYS A 81 -8.52 14.82 4.86
CA LYS A 81 -9.56 13.93 5.38
C LYS A 81 -10.91 14.64 5.39
N ASP A 82 -11.97 13.91 5.09
CA ASP A 82 -13.34 14.39 5.19
C ASP A 82 -14.29 13.28 5.69
N THR A 83 -15.55 13.61 5.91
CA THR A 83 -16.55 12.66 6.41
C THR A 83 -16.84 11.49 5.47
N ASN A 84 -16.51 11.63 4.18
CA ASN A 84 -16.81 10.65 3.12
C ASN A 84 -15.56 9.93 2.61
N ALA A 85 -14.39 10.23 3.15
CA ALA A 85 -13.10 9.73 2.66
C ALA A 85 -12.89 9.97 1.15
N SER A 86 -13.31 11.14 0.64
CA SER A 86 -13.33 11.43 -0.80
C SER A 86 -11.97 11.30 -1.47
N TYR A 87 -10.89 11.55 -0.73
CA TYR A 87 -9.52 11.41 -1.23
C TYR A 87 -9.15 9.97 -1.60
N ALA A 88 -9.84 8.96 -1.04
CA ALA A 88 -9.57 7.56 -1.38
C ALA A 88 -9.87 7.23 -2.85
N ALA A 89 -10.78 7.98 -3.48
CA ALA A 89 -11.14 7.83 -4.90
C ALA A 89 -10.29 8.70 -5.84
N ASP A 90 -9.39 9.54 -5.32
CA ASP A 90 -8.55 10.41 -6.14
C ASP A 90 -7.48 9.60 -6.88
N SER A 91 -7.63 9.52 -8.20
CA SER A 91 -6.68 8.84 -9.09
C SER A 91 -5.27 9.46 -9.10
N GLN A 92 -5.12 10.68 -8.60
CA GLN A 92 -3.84 11.39 -8.47
C GLN A 92 -3.22 11.23 -7.08
N SER A 93 -3.87 10.50 -6.17
CA SER A 93 -3.30 10.25 -4.84
C SER A 93 -1.93 9.56 -4.94
N PRO A 94 -1.04 9.77 -3.97
CA PRO A 94 0.28 9.12 -3.94
C PRO A 94 0.21 7.60 -4.03
N LEU A 95 -0.82 6.98 -3.45
CA LEU A 95 -1.03 5.54 -3.54
C LEU A 95 -1.26 5.07 -4.98
N HIS A 96 -2.17 5.75 -5.71
CA HIS A 96 -2.45 5.42 -7.10
C HIS A 96 -1.25 5.67 -8.01
N GLN A 97 -0.48 6.73 -7.76
CA GLN A 97 0.77 7.00 -8.48
C GLN A 97 1.80 5.89 -8.23
N ALA A 98 2.03 5.51 -6.97
CA ALA A 98 2.96 4.44 -6.61
C ALA A 98 2.59 3.11 -7.29
N VAL A 99 1.30 2.72 -7.25
CA VAL A 99 0.83 1.49 -7.90
C VAL A 99 1.09 1.52 -9.40
N ARG A 100 0.80 2.63 -10.09
CA ARG A 100 1.05 2.74 -11.55
C ARG A 100 2.54 2.60 -11.86
N LEU A 101 3.40 3.35 -11.19
CA LEU A 101 4.85 3.34 -11.45
C LEU A 101 5.48 1.98 -11.13
N LEU A 102 5.09 1.35 -10.03
CA LEU A 102 5.58 0.03 -9.67
C LEU A 102 5.12 -1.05 -10.65
N LYS A 103 3.87 -0.98 -11.11
CA LYS A 103 3.36 -1.93 -12.11
C LYS A 103 3.96 -1.69 -13.50
N GLU A 104 4.25 -0.45 -13.86
CA GLU A 104 4.98 -0.13 -15.09
C GLU A 104 6.40 -0.70 -15.05
N LYS A 105 7.10 -0.56 -13.93
CA LYS A 105 8.49 -0.98 -13.76
C LYS A 105 8.65 -2.50 -13.65
N TYR A 106 7.82 -3.17 -12.85
CA TYR A 106 8.01 -4.58 -12.48
C TYR A 106 6.97 -5.53 -13.09
N GLY A 107 5.87 -5.02 -13.62
CA GLY A 107 4.84 -5.85 -14.25
C GLY A 107 4.37 -6.99 -13.33
N ASP A 108 4.61 -8.22 -13.78
CA ASP A 108 4.20 -9.43 -13.11
C ASP A 108 5.22 -9.99 -12.10
N GLU A 109 6.38 -9.36 -11.98
CA GLU A 109 7.42 -9.74 -11.02
C GLU A 109 7.12 -9.25 -9.60
N ILE A 110 6.20 -8.27 -9.45
CA ILE A 110 5.80 -7.72 -8.17
C ILE A 110 4.35 -8.07 -7.82
N VAL A 111 4.11 -8.41 -6.56
CA VAL A 111 2.77 -8.53 -5.98
C VAL A 111 2.49 -7.28 -5.17
N LEU A 112 1.57 -6.44 -5.65
CA LEU A 112 1.12 -5.26 -4.92
C LEU A 112 -0.23 -5.54 -4.27
N MET A 113 -0.34 -5.17 -3.02
CA MET A 113 -1.56 -5.17 -2.23
C MET A 113 -1.82 -3.74 -1.75
N THR A 114 -3.07 -3.32 -1.72
CA THR A 114 -3.47 -2.05 -1.13
C THR A 114 -4.49 -2.31 -0.05
N ASP A 115 -4.52 -1.44 0.95
CA ASP A 115 -5.57 -1.46 1.95
C ASP A 115 -6.90 -1.01 1.33
N LEU A 116 -7.98 -1.71 1.64
CA LEU A 116 -9.33 -1.36 1.25
C LEU A 116 -10.11 -0.92 2.50
N CYS A 117 -9.77 0.26 3.01
CA CYS A 117 -10.37 0.82 4.21
C CYS A 117 -10.57 2.34 4.08
N LEU A 118 -11.68 2.84 4.58
CA LEU A 118 -11.99 4.28 4.58
C LEU A 118 -11.38 5.03 5.78
N CYS A 119 -10.96 4.34 6.85
CA CYS A 119 -10.50 4.98 8.09
C CYS A 119 -9.30 5.92 7.91
N THR A 120 -8.46 5.69 6.90
CA THR A 120 -7.33 6.59 6.60
C THR A 120 -7.78 7.91 5.97
N GLY A 121 -8.93 7.92 5.30
CA GLY A 121 -9.49 9.08 4.60
C GLY A 121 -10.59 9.81 5.35
N THR A 122 -11.23 9.17 6.35
CA THR A 122 -12.27 9.82 7.16
C THR A 122 -11.65 10.70 8.26
N ASP A 123 -12.26 11.84 8.52
CA ASP A 123 -11.85 12.78 9.58
C ASP A 123 -12.15 12.23 11.00
N HIS A 124 -13.20 11.42 11.12
CA HIS A 124 -13.60 10.73 12.35
C HIS A 124 -12.90 9.38 12.58
N GLY A 125 -12.11 8.87 11.61
CA GLY A 125 -11.30 7.65 11.74
C GLY A 125 -12.05 6.32 11.71
N HIS A 126 -13.34 6.30 11.35
CA HIS A 126 -14.12 5.06 11.19
C HIS A 126 -14.08 4.53 9.74
N CYS A 127 -14.26 3.22 9.58
CA CYS A 127 -14.20 2.52 8.30
C CYS A 127 -15.50 2.56 7.48
N GLY A 128 -16.34 3.57 7.68
CA GLY A 128 -17.59 3.78 6.97
C GLY A 128 -18.11 5.20 7.17
N ILE A 129 -19.13 5.56 6.40
CA ILE A 129 -19.78 6.87 6.51
C ILE A 129 -20.65 6.88 7.76
N ILE A 130 -20.69 8.00 8.49
CA ILE A 130 -21.56 8.13 9.65
C ILE A 130 -22.92 8.71 9.21
N VAL A 131 -23.98 7.95 9.43
CA VAL A 131 -25.38 8.36 9.22
C VAL A 131 -26.11 8.19 10.55
N GLU A 132 -26.81 9.23 11.02
CA GLU A 132 -27.57 9.21 12.28
C GLU A 132 -26.77 8.65 13.48
N ASN A 133 -25.48 9.05 13.59
CA ASN A 133 -24.56 8.62 14.63
C ASN A 133 -24.24 7.10 14.63
N ARG A 134 -24.37 6.45 13.49
CA ARG A 134 -24.01 5.04 13.24
C ARG A 134 -23.18 4.94 11.98
N ILE A 135 -22.30 3.95 11.94
CA ILE A 135 -21.55 3.63 10.73
C ILE A 135 -22.51 2.91 9.76
N ASP A 136 -22.64 3.46 8.56
CA ASP A 136 -23.38 2.87 7.46
C ASP A 136 -22.39 2.03 6.61
N ASN A 137 -22.59 0.70 6.63
CA ASN A 137 -21.77 -0.28 5.92
C ASN A 137 -22.63 -1.03 4.90
#